data_0d9c20836729af495a83db42b72801c2
#
_entry.id   0d9c20836729af495a83db42b72801c2
#
_cell.length_a   1.000
_cell.length_b   1.000
_cell.length_c   1.000
_cell.angle_alpha   90.00
_cell.angle_beta   90.00
_cell.angle_gamma   90.00
#
_symmetry.space_group_name_H-M   'P 1'
#
loop_
_entity.id
_entity.type
_entity.pdbx_description
1 polymer ?
#
loop_
_entity_poly.entity_id
_entity_poly.type
_entity_poly.pdbx_seq_one_letter_code
_entity_poly.pdbx_strand_id
1 'polypeptide(L)'
;MRFTQKSTLINFGFHLVVGSVLITSVCAQSTNAPLVTKDKLVKNAAVNIEDGRNIFRYDTYGDEAFWGDALQLHQAIQGSRFGGVGPGVSPKTALALGLKVDSDALPAQVLSALRQGQVNLDDVAVTLTLLKNDAVVGVKGFFNTDGSLKSLGLTCAVCHSTVNDSVAPGVGRRLDGFANHDLNTGAIIAAAPNLTPIRNLLQIVYPTITDDTIRTVLGSWGPGKFDAQLLFDGKAFRPDGGPAATLIPNAFGLLGYNLHTWTGGWGTVTYWNALVAVMEMRGKGNFFDARLDDTNRWPIAATARFGHTSVDPADDQVTSKLPALQYYQLSLPAPEPAVGVDFDQDAAARGQALFSGKANCVSCHRAPLWTEPGWNEHFPTEMKIDSFQADRSPDGAYKTMSLAGLYIRERGLFMKPENKGRFYHDGRFQTLLDVVNSYNSRFNLGMTSQESQDLVEYLKSL
;
A
#
# COMPACT_ATOMS: atom_id res chain seq x y z
N MET A 1 -10.05 -75.18 -18.27
CA MET A 1 -11.32 -75.08 -17.52
C MET A 1 -12.05 -73.83 -17.99
N ARG A 2 -13.16 -74.10 -18.72
CA ARG A 2 -14.07 -73.07 -19.22
C ARG A 2 -15.14 -72.82 -18.16
N PHE A 3 -15.35 -71.55 -17.77
CA PHE A 3 -16.56 -71.14 -17.05
C PHE A 3 -17.37 -70.20 -17.91
N THR A 4 -18.55 -70.64 -18.27
CA THR A 4 -19.59 -69.90 -18.97
C THR A 4 -20.36 -69.02 -17.99
N GLN A 5 -20.46 -67.72 -18.26
CA GLN A 5 -21.35 -66.80 -17.53
C GLN A 5 -22.64 -66.59 -18.32
N LYS A 6 -23.79 -66.97 -17.67
CA LYS A 6 -25.12 -66.60 -18.16
C LYS A 6 -25.49 -65.17 -17.84
N SER A 7 -25.88 -64.46 -18.84
CA SER A 7 -26.44 -63.11 -18.71
C SER A 7 -27.96 -63.22 -18.51
N THR A 8 -28.43 -62.59 -17.40
CA THR A 8 -29.86 -62.39 -17.16
C THR A 8 -30.17 -60.92 -17.39
N LEU A 9 -30.94 -60.62 -18.43
CA LEU A 9 -31.48 -59.30 -18.73
C LEU A 9 -32.68 -59.02 -17.81
N ILE A 10 -32.59 -58.00 -16.98
CA ILE A 10 -33.75 -57.46 -16.23
C ILE A 10 -34.10 -56.12 -16.87
N ASN A 11 -35.27 -56.05 -17.48
CA ASN A 11 -35.88 -54.84 -18.02
C ASN A 11 -36.47 -54.01 -16.84
N PHE A 12 -35.94 -52.82 -16.59
CA PHE A 12 -36.58 -51.83 -15.74
C PHE A 12 -37.15 -50.69 -16.59
N GLY A 13 -38.47 -50.62 -16.60
CA GLY A 13 -39.18 -49.47 -17.20
C GLY A 13 -38.97 -48.20 -16.39
N PHE A 14 -38.44 -47.17 -17.02
CA PHE A 14 -38.34 -45.84 -16.44
C PHE A 14 -39.63 -45.10 -16.60
N HIS A 15 -40.35 -44.83 -15.50
CA HIS A 15 -41.41 -43.86 -15.42
C HIS A 15 -40.76 -42.49 -15.11
N LEU A 16 -40.86 -41.59 -16.08
CA LEU A 16 -40.43 -40.18 -15.91
C LEU A 16 -41.46 -39.45 -15.06
N VAL A 17 -41.17 -39.22 -13.79
CA VAL A 17 -41.93 -38.30 -12.94
C VAL A 17 -41.20 -36.93 -13.03
N VAL A 18 -41.85 -35.99 -13.76
CA VAL A 18 -41.40 -34.58 -13.78
C VAL A 18 -41.86 -33.95 -12.47
N GLY A 19 -40.99 -33.94 -11.49
CA GLY A 19 -41.18 -33.22 -10.26
C GLY A 19 -40.62 -31.77 -10.43
N SER A 20 -41.50 -30.77 -10.49
CA SER A 20 -41.11 -29.36 -10.42
C SER A 20 -40.50 -29.09 -9.04
N VAL A 21 -39.17 -28.97 -8.96
CA VAL A 21 -38.51 -28.50 -7.76
C VAL A 21 -38.64 -26.97 -7.72
N LEU A 22 -39.54 -26.46 -6.92
CA LEU A 22 -39.55 -25.05 -6.49
C LEU A 22 -38.34 -24.80 -5.63
N ILE A 23 -37.31 -24.19 -6.23
CA ILE A 23 -36.16 -23.65 -5.47
C ILE A 23 -36.68 -22.38 -4.79
N THR A 24 -37.11 -22.49 -3.55
CA THR A 24 -37.30 -21.33 -2.67
C THR A 24 -35.89 -20.86 -2.28
N SER A 25 -35.46 -19.74 -2.88
CA SER A 25 -34.30 -18.99 -2.40
C SER A 25 -34.59 -18.51 -0.98
N VAL A 26 -34.04 -19.22 0.00
CA VAL A 26 -33.97 -18.70 1.36
C VAL A 26 -32.88 -17.62 1.35
N CYS A 27 -33.29 -16.37 1.15
CA CYS A 27 -32.49 -15.23 1.54
C CYS A 27 -32.26 -15.34 3.06
N ALA A 28 -31.11 -15.80 3.46
CA ALA A 28 -30.67 -15.65 4.84
C ALA A 28 -30.53 -14.16 5.11
N GLN A 29 -31.54 -13.56 5.73
CA GLN A 29 -31.39 -12.23 6.34
C GLN A 29 -30.31 -12.37 7.42
N SER A 30 -29.12 -11.79 7.17
CA SER A 30 -28.13 -11.63 8.21
C SER A 30 -28.73 -10.69 9.26
N THR A 31 -29.21 -11.24 10.34
CA THR A 31 -29.55 -10.46 11.52
C THR A 31 -28.22 -9.92 12.06
N ASN A 32 -28.00 -8.61 11.91
CA ASN A 32 -26.94 -7.87 12.59
C ASN A 32 -27.23 -7.82 14.12
N ALA A 33 -27.19 -8.97 14.77
CA ALA A 33 -27.01 -9.02 16.21
C ALA A 33 -25.52 -8.81 16.49
N PRO A 34 -25.14 -7.94 17.44
CA PRO A 34 -23.74 -7.82 17.82
C PRO A 34 -23.28 -9.22 18.25
N LEU A 35 -22.26 -9.74 17.59
CA LEU A 35 -21.61 -11.00 17.94
C LEU A 35 -20.90 -10.81 19.29
N VAL A 36 -21.67 -10.78 20.36
CA VAL A 36 -21.14 -11.01 21.72
C VAL A 36 -20.87 -12.52 21.80
N THR A 37 -19.82 -12.94 21.11
CA THR A 37 -19.45 -14.34 21.13
C THR A 37 -18.75 -14.63 22.45
N LYS A 38 -19.21 -15.68 23.13
CA LYS A 38 -18.49 -16.30 24.25
C LYS A 38 -17.24 -17.05 23.77
N ASP A 39 -17.03 -17.11 22.47
CA ASP A 39 -15.88 -17.80 21.85
C ASP A 39 -14.60 -17.00 22.10
N LYS A 40 -13.66 -17.60 22.79
CA LYS A 40 -12.37 -17.01 23.11
C LYS A 40 -11.53 -16.70 21.87
N LEU A 41 -11.64 -17.48 20.80
CA LEU A 41 -10.88 -17.28 19.56
C LEU A 41 -11.36 -16.03 18.83
N VAL A 42 -12.68 -15.86 18.71
CA VAL A 42 -13.27 -14.68 18.06
C VAL A 42 -12.96 -13.42 18.88
N LYS A 43 -13.03 -13.52 20.21
CA LYS A 43 -12.66 -12.39 21.09
C LYS A 43 -11.19 -12.03 20.93
N ASN A 44 -10.29 -13.00 20.89
CA ASN A 44 -8.86 -12.77 20.70
C ASN A 44 -8.59 -12.09 19.34
N ALA A 45 -9.22 -12.55 18.26
CA ALA A 45 -9.09 -11.93 16.93
C ALA A 45 -9.58 -10.48 16.95
N ALA A 46 -10.73 -10.19 17.55
CA ALA A 46 -11.28 -8.85 17.65
C ALA A 46 -10.35 -7.89 18.41
N VAL A 47 -9.75 -8.34 19.52
CA VAL A 47 -8.79 -7.55 20.30
C VAL A 47 -7.54 -7.26 19.45
N ASN A 48 -6.96 -8.28 18.80
CA ASN A 48 -5.78 -8.06 17.95
C ASN A 48 -6.06 -7.14 16.75
N ILE A 49 -7.26 -7.22 16.15
CA ILE A 49 -7.64 -6.30 15.06
C ILE A 49 -7.73 -4.85 15.58
N GLU A 50 -8.33 -4.63 16.75
CA GLU A 50 -8.45 -3.30 17.33
C GLU A 50 -7.08 -2.73 17.73
N ASP A 51 -6.25 -3.52 18.41
CA ASP A 51 -4.89 -3.14 18.79
C ASP A 51 -4.04 -2.86 17.53
N GLY A 52 -4.14 -3.74 16.52
CA GLY A 52 -3.44 -3.56 15.26
C GLY A 52 -3.88 -2.32 14.49
N ARG A 53 -5.17 -1.95 14.54
CA ARG A 53 -5.67 -0.70 13.99
C ARG A 53 -5.05 0.51 14.67
N ASN A 54 -4.96 0.49 16.01
CA ASN A 54 -4.36 1.57 16.76
C ASN A 54 -2.86 1.70 16.47
N ILE A 55 -2.15 0.57 16.36
CA ILE A 55 -0.73 0.53 15.95
C ILE A 55 -0.59 1.11 14.54
N PHE A 56 -1.34 0.61 13.57
CA PHE A 56 -1.27 1.05 12.17
C PHE A 56 -1.50 2.55 12.00
N ARG A 57 -2.45 3.10 12.77
CA ARG A 57 -2.88 4.50 12.65
C ARG A 57 -2.03 5.49 13.43
N TYR A 58 -1.48 5.08 14.59
CA TYR A 58 -0.96 6.05 15.57
C TYR A 58 0.40 5.70 16.16
N ASP A 59 0.94 4.49 15.91
CA ASP A 59 2.21 4.08 16.49
C ASP A 59 3.39 4.48 15.58
N THR A 60 4.38 5.16 16.17
CA THR A 60 5.58 5.62 15.48
C THR A 60 6.77 4.68 15.68
N TYR A 61 6.64 3.66 16.50
CA TYR A 61 7.74 2.75 16.86
C TYR A 61 8.99 3.46 17.40
N GLY A 62 8.84 4.72 17.88
CA GLY A 62 9.96 5.54 18.33
C GLY A 62 10.73 6.23 17.21
N ASP A 63 10.17 6.29 16.00
CA ASP A 63 10.78 6.90 14.82
C ASP A 63 10.84 8.44 14.86
N GLU A 64 10.16 9.07 15.82
CA GLU A 64 10.29 10.50 16.07
C GLU A 64 11.74 10.91 16.37
N ALA A 65 12.56 10.00 16.88
CA ALA A 65 13.99 10.21 17.05
C ALA A 65 14.71 10.47 15.71
N PHE A 66 14.20 9.90 14.62
CA PHE A 66 14.76 10.12 13.28
C PHE A 66 14.08 11.29 12.56
N TRP A 67 12.76 11.23 12.38
CA TRP A 67 12.02 12.22 11.59
C TRP A 67 11.94 13.58 12.28
N GLY A 68 11.63 13.56 13.57
CA GLY A 68 11.54 14.76 14.40
C GLY A 68 12.92 15.26 14.84
N ASP A 69 13.69 14.44 15.54
CA ASP A 69 14.89 14.91 16.24
C ASP A 69 16.11 15.00 15.32
N ALA A 70 16.40 13.95 14.52
CA ALA A 70 17.58 13.91 13.66
C ALA A 70 17.40 14.73 12.38
N LEU A 71 16.30 14.57 11.62
CA LEU A 71 16.00 15.33 10.40
C LEU A 71 15.39 16.70 10.68
N GLN A 72 14.85 16.94 11.89
CA GLN A 72 14.23 18.19 12.32
C GLN A 72 13.00 18.61 11.51
N LEU A 73 12.25 17.64 10.94
CA LEU A 73 11.07 17.94 10.15
C LEU A 73 10.02 18.76 10.90
N HIS A 74 9.88 18.57 12.22
CA HIS A 74 8.98 19.36 13.04
C HIS A 74 9.28 20.88 12.97
N GLN A 75 10.55 21.26 12.83
CA GLN A 75 10.95 22.68 12.72
C GLN A 75 10.49 23.27 11.38
N ALA A 76 10.59 22.50 10.27
CA ALA A 76 10.07 22.94 8.99
C ALA A 76 8.55 23.08 8.98
N ILE A 77 7.84 22.19 9.72
CA ILE A 77 6.37 22.22 9.82
C ILE A 77 5.90 23.45 10.60
N GLN A 78 6.46 23.70 11.78
CA GLN A 78 6.02 24.84 12.60
C GLN A 78 6.49 26.20 12.08
N GLY A 79 7.58 26.25 11.34
CA GLY A 79 8.11 27.48 10.78
C GLY A 79 8.65 28.47 11.82
N SER A 80 9.31 29.54 11.36
CA SER A 80 9.95 30.52 12.24
C SER A 80 8.98 31.23 13.17
N ARG A 81 7.72 31.40 12.76
CA ARG A 81 6.68 32.04 13.59
C ARG A 81 6.38 31.26 14.89
N PHE A 82 6.56 29.95 14.86
CA PHE A 82 6.28 29.05 15.99
C PHE A 82 7.53 28.38 16.56
N GLY A 83 8.71 28.99 16.36
CA GLY A 83 9.96 28.52 16.94
C GLY A 83 10.73 27.49 16.09
N GLY A 84 10.30 27.23 14.86
CA GLY A 84 11.00 26.40 13.89
C GLY A 84 11.79 27.19 12.85
N VAL A 85 11.89 26.68 11.63
CA VAL A 85 12.63 27.28 10.52
C VAL A 85 11.76 27.45 9.28
N GLY A 86 12.06 28.47 8.47
CA GLY A 86 11.34 28.75 7.22
C GLY A 86 9.90 29.24 7.41
N PRO A 87 9.06 29.14 6.37
CA PRO A 87 7.69 29.69 6.39
C PRO A 87 6.71 28.83 7.19
N GLY A 88 7.05 27.59 7.52
CA GLY A 88 6.13 26.60 8.06
C GLY A 88 5.29 25.90 6.99
N VAL A 89 4.56 24.88 7.39
CA VAL A 89 3.68 24.09 6.50
C VAL A 89 2.23 24.39 6.84
N SER A 90 1.55 25.11 5.94
CA SER A 90 0.11 25.35 6.05
C SER A 90 -0.70 24.12 5.67
N PRO A 91 -1.99 23.99 6.08
CA PRO A 91 -2.87 22.91 5.62
C PRO A 91 -2.92 22.79 4.09
N LYS A 92 -2.96 23.92 3.38
CA LYS A 92 -2.95 23.94 1.91
C LYS A 92 -1.68 23.33 1.34
N THR A 93 -0.51 23.65 1.92
CA THR A 93 0.78 23.03 1.52
C THR A 93 0.81 21.54 1.85
N ALA A 94 0.34 21.15 3.03
CA ALA A 94 0.26 19.75 3.45
C ALA A 94 -0.64 18.91 2.50
N LEU A 95 -1.82 19.43 2.16
CA LEU A 95 -2.73 18.81 1.19
C LEU A 95 -2.12 18.79 -0.23
N ALA A 96 -1.37 19.82 -0.62
CA ALA A 96 -0.66 19.84 -1.90
C ALA A 96 0.40 18.75 -1.98
N LEU A 97 1.10 18.46 -0.88
CA LEU A 97 2.04 17.34 -0.75
C LEU A 97 1.37 15.96 -0.61
N GLY A 98 0.03 15.92 -0.61
CA GLY A 98 -0.75 14.68 -0.57
C GLY A 98 -1.02 14.14 0.83
N LEU A 99 -0.69 14.87 1.90
CA LEU A 99 -1.14 14.53 3.23
C LEU A 99 -2.68 14.63 3.29
N LYS A 100 -3.30 13.80 4.14
CA LYS A 100 -4.75 13.69 4.28
C LYS A 100 -5.18 14.09 5.69
N VAL A 101 -6.45 14.50 5.83
CA VAL A 101 -7.04 14.85 7.11
C VAL A 101 -8.23 13.95 7.41
N ASP A 102 -8.15 13.24 8.53
CA ASP A 102 -9.22 12.38 9.04
C ASP A 102 -10.31 13.24 9.70
N SER A 103 -11.50 13.27 9.08
CA SER A 103 -12.63 14.04 9.59
C SER A 103 -13.16 13.51 10.92
N ASP A 104 -13.00 12.21 11.21
CA ASP A 104 -13.48 11.58 12.43
C ASP A 104 -12.61 11.94 13.66
N ALA A 105 -11.37 12.41 13.44
CA ALA A 105 -10.48 12.91 14.48
C ALA A 105 -10.71 14.41 14.82
N LEU A 106 -11.55 15.10 14.05
CA LEU A 106 -11.77 16.54 14.23
C LEU A 106 -12.87 16.84 15.25
N PRO A 107 -12.67 17.83 16.15
CA PRO A 107 -13.77 18.38 16.94
C PRO A 107 -14.92 18.88 16.05
N ALA A 108 -16.16 18.67 16.47
CA ALA A 108 -17.35 19.02 15.68
C ALA A 108 -17.37 20.48 15.20
N GLN A 109 -16.86 21.40 15.99
CA GLN A 109 -16.74 22.83 15.65
C GLN A 109 -15.76 23.06 14.50
N VAL A 110 -14.58 22.39 14.53
CA VAL A 110 -13.58 22.49 13.45
C VAL A 110 -14.11 21.88 12.16
N LEU A 111 -14.78 20.73 12.25
CA LEU A 111 -15.41 20.09 11.09
C LEU A 111 -16.50 20.97 10.47
N SER A 112 -17.33 21.63 11.30
CA SER A 112 -18.36 22.57 10.85
C SER A 112 -17.73 23.78 10.15
N ALA A 113 -16.68 24.38 10.72
CA ALA A 113 -15.97 25.50 10.13
C ALA A 113 -15.30 25.13 8.79
N LEU A 114 -14.74 23.92 8.67
CA LEU A 114 -14.19 23.41 7.41
C LEU A 114 -15.26 23.30 6.33
N ARG A 115 -16.42 22.71 6.64
CA ARG A 115 -17.54 22.60 5.70
C ARG A 115 -18.09 23.95 5.23
N GLN A 116 -17.96 24.98 6.06
CA GLN A 116 -18.40 26.33 5.76
C GLN A 116 -17.30 27.19 5.09
N GLY A 117 -16.12 26.63 4.84
CA GLY A 117 -15.00 27.37 4.26
C GLY A 117 -14.43 28.46 5.18
N GLN A 118 -14.66 28.37 6.49
CA GLN A 118 -14.26 29.38 7.48
C GLN A 118 -12.85 29.15 8.06
N VAL A 119 -12.22 28.01 7.71
CA VAL A 119 -10.86 27.69 8.16
C VAL A 119 -9.84 28.30 7.20
N ASN A 120 -8.91 29.07 7.74
CA ASN A 120 -7.81 29.63 6.94
C ASN A 120 -6.78 28.52 6.65
N LEU A 121 -6.81 27.97 5.43
CA LEU A 121 -5.90 26.91 5.02
C LEU A 121 -4.45 27.40 4.74
N ASP A 122 -4.19 28.69 4.75
CA ASP A 122 -2.85 29.26 4.61
C ASP A 122 -2.18 29.50 6.00
N ASP A 123 -2.88 29.30 7.13
CA ASP A 123 -2.33 29.50 8.47
C ASP A 123 -1.72 28.21 9.04
N VAL A 124 -0.42 28.26 9.34
CA VAL A 124 0.35 27.18 9.98
C VAL A 124 -0.22 26.77 11.34
N ALA A 125 -0.85 27.68 12.08
CA ALA A 125 -1.50 27.37 13.36
C ALA A 125 -2.58 26.29 13.22
N VAL A 126 -3.26 26.26 12.08
CA VAL A 126 -4.26 25.22 11.78
C VAL A 126 -3.57 23.86 11.63
N THR A 127 -2.44 23.78 10.94
CA THR A 127 -1.65 22.54 10.83
C THR A 127 -1.25 22.00 12.21
N LEU A 128 -0.75 22.88 13.10
CA LEU A 128 -0.39 22.48 14.46
C LEU A 128 -1.61 21.99 15.26
N THR A 129 -2.76 22.61 15.04
CA THR A 129 -4.03 22.17 15.65
C THR A 129 -4.46 20.78 15.12
N LEU A 130 -4.34 20.53 13.79
CA LEU A 130 -4.64 19.25 13.19
C LEU A 130 -3.72 18.14 13.73
N LEU A 131 -2.42 18.40 13.86
CA LEU A 131 -1.46 17.48 14.45
C LEU A 131 -1.79 17.18 15.92
N LYS A 132 -2.21 18.19 16.69
CA LYS A 132 -2.56 18.03 18.11
C LYS A 132 -3.79 17.16 18.33
N ASN A 133 -4.68 17.08 17.34
CA ASN A 133 -5.87 16.23 17.35
C ASN A 133 -5.64 14.86 16.66
N ASP A 134 -4.42 14.49 16.29
CA ASP A 134 -4.11 13.30 15.52
C ASP A 134 -4.92 13.19 14.20
N ALA A 135 -5.32 14.33 13.66
CA ALA A 135 -6.17 14.39 12.46
C ALA A 135 -5.37 14.32 11.14
N VAL A 136 -4.05 14.56 11.16
CA VAL A 136 -3.21 14.36 9.98
C VAL A 136 -2.90 12.89 9.83
N VAL A 137 -3.43 12.27 8.78
CA VAL A 137 -3.30 10.82 8.55
C VAL A 137 -1.84 10.41 8.46
N GLY A 138 -1.42 9.54 9.37
CA GLY A 138 -0.08 8.96 9.37
C GLY A 138 1.04 9.85 9.89
N VAL A 139 0.72 11.01 10.47
CA VAL A 139 1.71 11.90 11.10
C VAL A 139 1.33 12.14 12.55
N LYS A 140 2.19 11.73 13.48
CA LYS A 140 2.01 11.92 14.92
C LYS A 140 2.85 13.08 15.43
N GLY A 141 2.20 14.11 15.97
CA GLY A 141 2.88 15.22 16.62
C GLY A 141 3.11 14.96 18.11
N PHE A 142 4.30 15.32 18.59
CA PHE A 142 4.65 15.33 20.03
C PHE A 142 4.80 16.78 20.47
N PHE A 143 4.14 17.16 21.56
CA PHE A 143 4.06 18.55 21.99
C PHE A 143 4.69 18.76 23.37
N ASN A 144 5.31 19.92 23.57
CA ASN A 144 5.75 20.40 24.88
C ASN A 144 4.55 20.84 25.73
N THR A 145 4.78 21.06 27.01
CA THR A 145 3.75 21.54 27.95
C THR A 145 3.24 22.95 27.62
N ASP A 146 4.04 23.77 26.93
CA ASP A 146 3.66 25.10 26.43
C ASP A 146 2.84 25.04 25.12
N GLY A 147 2.65 23.83 24.56
CA GLY A 147 1.89 23.60 23.34
C GLY A 147 2.70 23.74 22.04
N SER A 148 4.00 24.01 22.10
CA SER A 148 4.89 23.99 20.92
C SER A 148 5.15 22.55 20.44
N LEU A 149 5.34 22.36 19.13
CA LEU A 149 5.65 21.05 18.54
C LEU A 149 7.09 20.67 18.89
N LYS A 150 7.25 19.63 19.69
CA LYS A 150 8.56 19.14 20.15
C LYS A 150 9.24 18.25 19.13
N SER A 151 8.48 17.34 18.54
CA SER A 151 8.95 16.34 17.58
C SER A 151 7.78 15.81 16.76
N LEU A 152 8.04 14.97 15.76
CA LEU A 152 7.02 14.23 15.03
C LEU A 152 7.55 12.86 14.62
N GLY A 153 6.62 11.91 14.48
CA GLY A 153 6.89 10.59 13.89
C GLY A 153 5.88 10.26 12.80
N LEU A 154 6.17 9.23 12.06
CA LEU A 154 5.32 8.69 11.01
C LEU A 154 4.67 7.37 11.46
N THR A 155 3.55 7.01 10.84
CA THR A 155 2.88 5.73 11.07
C THR A 155 2.60 5.03 9.75
N CYS A 156 2.26 3.74 9.77
CA CYS A 156 1.92 2.97 8.55
C CYS A 156 0.85 3.67 7.70
N ALA A 157 -0.05 4.41 8.35
CA ALA A 157 -1.15 5.10 7.69
C ALA A 157 -0.70 6.23 6.74
N VAL A 158 0.50 6.79 6.87
CA VAL A 158 0.94 7.88 5.98
C VAL A 158 0.98 7.44 4.51
N CYS A 159 1.47 6.22 4.26
CA CYS A 159 1.56 5.64 2.92
C CYS A 159 0.34 4.80 2.54
N HIS A 160 -0.25 4.10 3.52
CA HIS A 160 -1.28 3.08 3.30
C HIS A 160 -2.67 3.45 3.83
N SER A 161 -2.96 4.75 3.96
CA SER A 161 -4.32 5.27 4.16
C SER A 161 -4.57 6.50 3.32
N THR A 162 -5.80 6.63 2.85
CA THR A 162 -6.34 7.85 2.25
C THR A 162 -7.62 8.27 2.98
N VAL A 163 -8.40 9.18 2.42
CA VAL A 163 -9.71 9.57 2.93
C VAL A 163 -10.73 9.57 1.79
N ASN A 164 -12.01 9.46 2.14
CA ASN A 164 -13.10 9.37 1.17
C ASN A 164 -13.58 10.73 0.64
N ASP A 165 -12.85 11.81 0.90
CA ASP A 165 -13.13 13.17 0.43
C ASP A 165 -14.56 13.69 0.79
N SER A 166 -15.21 13.11 1.82
CA SER A 166 -16.59 13.44 2.19
C SER A 166 -16.77 14.86 2.75
N VAL A 167 -15.71 15.58 3.04
CA VAL A 167 -15.75 16.97 3.53
C VAL A 167 -15.19 17.92 2.47
N ALA A 168 -14.01 17.63 1.94
CA ALA A 168 -13.32 18.35 0.88
C ALA A 168 -12.23 17.44 0.28
N PRO A 169 -11.66 17.77 -0.89
CA PRO A 169 -10.52 17.03 -1.44
C PRO A 169 -9.40 16.87 -0.41
N GLY A 170 -9.02 15.64 -0.09
CA GLY A 170 -8.03 15.30 0.93
C GLY A 170 -8.52 15.37 2.37
N VAL A 171 -9.81 15.63 2.60
CA VAL A 171 -10.43 15.71 3.94
C VAL A 171 -11.68 14.84 3.99
N GLY A 172 -11.72 13.83 4.84
CA GLY A 172 -12.84 12.92 4.95
C GLY A 172 -12.57 11.80 5.93
N ARG A 173 -13.44 10.78 5.90
CA ARG A 173 -13.26 9.57 6.73
C ARG A 173 -12.11 8.73 6.20
N ARG A 174 -11.31 8.21 7.09
CA ARG A 174 -10.12 7.43 6.77
C ARG A 174 -10.48 6.10 6.10
N LEU A 175 -9.70 5.75 5.08
CA LEU A 175 -9.74 4.50 4.35
C LEU A 175 -8.38 3.81 4.51
N ASP A 176 -8.27 2.90 5.46
CA ASP A 176 -7.03 2.15 5.72
C ASP A 176 -6.85 1.04 4.68
N GLY A 177 -5.61 0.73 4.35
CA GLY A 177 -5.24 -0.22 3.31
C GLY A 177 -5.14 0.37 1.91
N PHE A 178 -5.70 1.56 1.68
CA PHE A 178 -5.60 2.25 0.40
C PHE A 178 -4.26 2.99 0.29
N ALA A 179 -3.51 2.72 -0.77
CA ALA A 179 -2.29 3.48 -1.04
C ALA A 179 -2.60 4.97 -1.24
N ASN A 180 -1.84 5.83 -0.56
CA ASN A 180 -1.97 7.28 -0.75
C ASN A 180 -1.22 7.73 -2.02
N HIS A 181 -1.90 7.67 -3.15
CA HIS A 181 -1.34 8.03 -4.45
C HIS A 181 -1.02 9.52 -4.63
N ASP A 182 -1.45 10.36 -3.69
CA ASP A 182 -1.14 11.79 -3.70
C ASP A 182 0.11 12.13 -2.89
N LEU A 183 0.55 11.25 -2.00
CA LEU A 183 1.64 11.49 -1.07
C LEU A 183 2.98 11.67 -1.80
N ASN A 184 3.56 12.84 -1.72
CA ASN A 184 4.90 13.12 -2.26
C ASN A 184 5.96 12.94 -1.16
N THR A 185 6.29 11.67 -0.87
CA THR A 185 7.24 11.31 0.18
C THR A 185 8.60 11.96 -0.03
N GLY A 186 9.09 11.98 -1.27
CA GLY A 186 10.38 12.58 -1.60
C GLY A 186 10.42 14.08 -1.31
N ALA A 187 9.38 14.83 -1.71
CA ALA A 187 9.31 16.27 -1.42
C ALA A 187 9.20 16.57 0.08
N ILE A 188 8.48 15.71 0.83
CA ILE A 188 8.37 15.83 2.29
C ILE A 188 9.74 15.61 2.95
N ILE A 189 10.46 14.58 2.58
CA ILE A 189 11.80 14.28 3.13
C ILE A 189 12.79 15.39 2.72
N ALA A 190 12.72 15.87 1.46
CA ALA A 190 13.57 16.94 0.97
C ALA A 190 13.38 18.27 1.70
N ALA A 191 12.22 18.49 2.34
CA ALA A 191 11.95 19.68 3.16
C ALA A 191 12.65 19.63 4.55
N ALA A 192 13.28 18.52 4.92
CA ALA A 192 13.97 18.39 6.20
C ALA A 192 15.10 19.42 6.33
N PRO A 193 15.17 20.16 7.46
CA PRO A 193 16.26 21.12 7.71
C PRO A 193 17.64 20.46 7.79
N ASN A 194 17.71 19.22 8.26
CA ASN A 194 18.95 18.47 8.43
C ASN A 194 18.93 17.15 7.65
N LEU A 195 19.63 17.07 6.53
CA LEU A 195 19.79 15.84 5.73
C LEU A 195 21.07 15.05 6.08
N THR A 196 21.84 15.47 7.07
CA THR A 196 23.09 14.81 7.46
C THR A 196 22.95 13.31 7.71
N PRO A 197 21.89 12.82 8.39
CA PRO A 197 21.71 11.37 8.60
C PRO A 197 21.58 10.58 7.28
N ILE A 198 20.85 11.11 6.31
CA ILE A 198 20.69 10.50 4.98
C ILE A 198 22.00 10.62 4.18
N ARG A 199 22.62 11.81 4.20
CA ARG A 199 23.88 12.06 3.49
C ARG A 199 24.98 11.10 3.95
N ASN A 200 25.14 10.88 5.26
CA ASN A 200 26.15 9.98 5.81
C ASN A 200 25.98 8.53 5.29
N LEU A 201 24.77 8.05 5.12
CA LEU A 201 24.50 6.74 4.54
C LEU A 201 24.84 6.71 3.04
N LEU A 202 24.41 7.71 2.29
CA LEU A 202 24.66 7.78 0.85
C LEU A 202 26.15 8.01 0.54
N GLN A 203 26.92 8.62 1.43
CA GLN A 203 28.38 8.79 1.28
C GLN A 203 29.15 7.47 1.27
N ILE A 204 28.58 6.37 1.73
CA ILE A 204 29.17 5.03 1.59
C ILE A 204 29.37 4.69 0.10
N VAL A 205 28.46 5.12 -0.77
CA VAL A 205 28.54 4.88 -2.23
C VAL A 205 28.98 6.13 -2.99
N TYR A 206 28.58 7.30 -2.53
CA TYR A 206 28.85 8.59 -3.16
C TYR A 206 29.58 9.54 -2.21
N PRO A 207 30.90 9.42 -2.01
CA PRO A 207 31.65 10.17 -0.99
C PRO A 207 31.49 11.70 -1.04
N THR A 208 31.18 12.24 -2.22
CA THR A 208 31.04 13.69 -2.45
C THR A 208 29.59 14.18 -2.58
N ILE A 209 28.60 13.33 -2.26
CA ILE A 209 27.19 13.72 -2.39
C ILE A 209 26.85 14.90 -1.49
N THR A 210 26.08 15.83 -2.04
CA THR A 210 25.64 17.05 -1.34
C THR A 210 24.16 16.97 -0.97
N ASP A 211 23.71 17.81 -0.04
CA ASP A 211 22.30 17.92 0.32
C ASP A 211 21.45 18.33 -0.89
N ASP A 212 21.96 19.20 -1.77
CA ASP A 212 21.25 19.63 -2.98
C ASP A 212 21.04 18.47 -3.95
N THR A 213 22.05 17.60 -4.11
CA THR A 213 21.91 16.37 -4.91
C THR A 213 20.87 15.44 -4.28
N ILE A 214 20.88 15.27 -2.96
CA ILE A 214 19.88 14.46 -2.26
C ILE A 214 18.48 15.03 -2.47
N ARG A 215 18.29 16.33 -2.32
CA ARG A 215 17.00 17.01 -2.58
C ARG A 215 16.52 16.81 -4.01
N THR A 216 17.44 16.86 -4.98
CA THR A 216 17.12 16.60 -6.40
C THR A 216 16.63 15.17 -6.61
N VAL A 217 17.32 14.17 -6.04
CA VAL A 217 16.91 12.77 -6.11
C VAL A 217 15.53 12.57 -5.50
N LEU A 218 15.34 13.06 -4.27
CA LEU A 218 14.06 12.95 -3.56
C LEU A 218 12.93 13.66 -4.31
N GLY A 219 13.18 14.84 -4.85
CA GLY A 219 12.22 15.60 -5.65
C GLY A 219 11.81 14.90 -6.95
N SER A 220 12.63 14.00 -7.48
CA SER A 220 12.34 13.25 -8.71
C SER A 220 11.30 12.14 -8.53
N TRP A 221 11.02 11.69 -7.31
CA TRP A 221 10.10 10.58 -7.06
C TRP A 221 8.67 10.89 -7.51
N GLY A 222 8.17 12.05 -7.14
CA GLY A 222 6.80 12.47 -7.42
C GLY A 222 5.75 11.79 -6.51
N PRO A 223 4.46 12.16 -6.69
CA PRO A 223 3.38 11.69 -5.83
C PRO A 223 3.14 10.18 -5.92
N GLY A 224 2.78 9.58 -4.78
CA GLY A 224 2.41 8.16 -4.66
C GLY A 224 3.57 7.19 -4.83
N LYS A 225 4.81 7.66 -4.77
CA LYS A 225 6.01 6.84 -4.95
C LYS A 225 6.95 6.94 -3.75
N PHE A 226 7.65 5.84 -3.50
CA PHE A 226 8.70 5.73 -2.50
C PHE A 226 9.81 4.82 -2.99
N ASP A 227 11.06 5.13 -2.66
CA ASP A 227 12.20 4.25 -2.92
C ASP A 227 12.72 3.64 -1.63
N ALA A 228 12.18 2.47 -1.29
CA ALA A 228 12.56 1.72 -0.10
C ALA A 228 14.03 1.27 -0.10
N GLN A 229 14.62 1.06 -1.28
CA GLN A 229 15.96 0.53 -1.45
C GLN A 229 17.04 1.59 -1.61
N LEU A 230 16.72 2.87 -1.75
CA LEU A 230 17.72 3.94 -1.92
C LEU A 230 18.81 3.89 -0.85
N LEU A 231 18.41 3.68 0.41
CA LEU A 231 19.35 3.58 1.54
C LEU A 231 19.90 2.16 1.76
N PHE A 232 19.65 1.23 0.84
CA PHE A 232 20.26 -0.11 0.82
C PHE A 232 21.33 -0.21 -0.26
N ASP A 233 21.00 0.18 -1.49
CA ASP A 233 21.86 0.03 -2.67
C ASP A 233 22.41 1.34 -3.24
N GLY A 234 21.86 2.48 -2.87
CA GLY A 234 22.26 3.80 -3.36
C GLY A 234 21.78 4.13 -4.78
N LYS A 235 20.97 3.28 -5.41
CA LYS A 235 20.51 3.49 -6.79
C LYS A 235 19.33 4.48 -6.82
N ALA A 236 19.57 5.69 -7.29
CA ALA A 236 18.60 6.77 -7.30
C ALA A 236 17.73 6.83 -8.59
N PHE A 237 18.29 6.38 -9.72
CA PHE A 237 17.66 6.47 -11.03
C PHE A 237 17.77 5.14 -11.79
N ARG A 238 16.77 4.92 -12.64
CA ARG A 238 16.77 3.84 -13.62
C ARG A 238 17.67 4.18 -14.81
N PRO A 239 18.06 3.18 -15.63
CA PRO A 239 18.88 3.42 -16.85
C PRO A 239 18.25 4.40 -17.86
N ASP A 240 16.93 4.52 -17.89
CA ASP A 240 16.18 5.48 -18.73
C ASP A 240 16.14 6.91 -18.16
N GLY A 241 16.79 7.16 -17.02
CA GLY A 241 16.82 8.45 -16.34
C GLY A 241 15.59 8.74 -15.47
N GLY A 242 14.61 7.84 -15.42
CA GLY A 242 13.48 7.94 -14.49
C GLY A 242 13.89 7.64 -13.05
N PRO A 243 13.09 8.06 -12.05
CA PRO A 243 13.38 7.77 -10.65
C PRO A 243 13.34 6.27 -10.38
N ALA A 244 14.16 5.81 -9.44
CA ALA A 244 14.16 4.43 -8.98
C ALA A 244 12.94 4.09 -8.09
N ALA A 245 12.22 5.11 -7.62
CA ALA A 245 11.05 4.97 -6.75
C ALA A 245 9.91 4.19 -7.42
N THR A 246 9.26 3.33 -6.64
CA THR A 246 8.08 2.56 -7.05
C THR A 246 6.80 3.17 -6.50
N LEU A 247 5.67 2.83 -7.13
CA LEU A 247 4.36 3.18 -6.57
C LEU A 247 4.15 2.46 -5.24
N ILE A 248 3.58 3.17 -4.28
CA ILE A 248 3.13 2.60 -3.01
C ILE A 248 1.99 1.61 -3.33
N PRO A 249 2.13 0.32 -2.97
CA PRO A 249 1.08 -0.66 -3.23
C PRO A 249 -0.08 -0.53 -2.25
N ASN A 250 -1.25 -1.03 -2.61
CA ASN A 250 -2.36 -1.19 -1.67
C ASN A 250 -1.99 -2.20 -0.57
N ALA A 251 -2.48 -1.96 0.65
CA ALA A 251 -2.36 -2.83 1.80
C ALA A 251 -3.73 -3.41 2.25
N PHE A 252 -4.69 -3.49 1.34
CA PHE A 252 -5.95 -4.22 1.50
C PHE A 252 -5.94 -5.52 0.68
N GLY A 253 -6.81 -6.47 1.01
CA GLY A 253 -6.94 -7.73 0.29
C GLY A 253 -5.70 -8.61 0.37
N LEU A 254 -4.92 -8.53 1.44
CA LEU A 254 -3.64 -9.23 1.61
C LEU A 254 -3.80 -10.67 2.12
N LEU A 255 -5.00 -11.05 2.54
CA LEU A 255 -5.26 -12.36 3.12
C LEU A 255 -5.17 -13.46 2.05
N GLY A 256 -4.50 -14.56 2.36
CA GLY A 256 -4.50 -15.79 1.57
C GLY A 256 -3.26 -16.01 0.70
N TYR A 257 -2.29 -15.10 0.67
CA TYR A 257 -1.02 -15.29 -0.05
C TYR A 257 0.18 -14.79 0.76
N ASN A 258 1.37 -15.27 0.43
CA ASN A 258 2.56 -15.06 1.25
C ASN A 258 3.40 -13.86 0.81
N LEU A 259 3.59 -13.68 -0.51
CA LEU A 259 4.48 -12.67 -1.04
C LEU A 259 3.76 -11.34 -1.22
N HIS A 260 4.39 -10.26 -0.80
CA HIS A 260 3.85 -8.90 -0.84
C HIS A 260 4.83 -7.96 -1.54
N THR A 261 4.39 -6.73 -1.83
CA THR A 261 5.10 -5.75 -2.64
C THR A 261 5.23 -6.15 -4.12
N TRP A 262 5.97 -5.38 -4.92
CA TRP A 262 6.08 -5.60 -6.36
C TRP A 262 6.97 -6.78 -6.73
N THR A 263 8.00 -7.04 -5.93
CA THR A 263 9.01 -8.06 -6.21
C THR A 263 8.81 -9.35 -5.41
N GLY A 264 8.04 -9.31 -4.32
CA GLY A 264 7.81 -10.50 -3.49
C GLY A 264 8.99 -10.92 -2.61
N GLY A 265 10.21 -10.83 -3.08
CA GLY A 265 11.43 -11.31 -2.42
C GLY A 265 11.71 -10.73 -1.03
N TRP A 266 11.02 -9.67 -0.65
CA TRP A 266 11.00 -9.12 0.71
C TRP A 266 9.98 -9.79 1.63
N GLY A 267 9.31 -10.85 1.17
CA GLY A 267 8.60 -11.83 1.98
C GLY A 267 7.18 -11.48 2.38
N THR A 268 6.78 -11.95 3.58
CA THR A 268 5.41 -11.88 4.11
C THR A 268 5.08 -10.49 4.68
N VAL A 269 3.78 -10.27 4.99
CA VAL A 269 3.32 -9.05 5.68
C VAL A 269 4.11 -8.80 6.97
N THR A 270 4.33 -9.83 7.78
CA THR A 270 5.08 -9.68 9.05
C THR A 270 6.53 -9.29 8.83
N TYR A 271 7.19 -9.93 7.86
CA TYR A 271 8.57 -9.57 7.50
C TYR A 271 8.64 -8.11 7.05
N TRP A 272 7.74 -7.74 6.12
CA TRP A 272 7.67 -6.38 5.59
C TRP A 272 7.38 -5.35 6.68
N ASN A 273 6.47 -5.64 7.61
CA ASN A 273 6.20 -4.77 8.76
C ASN A 273 7.44 -4.54 9.63
N ALA A 274 8.22 -5.58 9.92
CA ALA A 274 9.45 -5.45 10.70
C ALA A 274 10.50 -4.62 9.94
N LEU A 275 10.69 -4.91 8.63
CA LEU A 275 11.63 -4.16 7.77
C LEU A 275 11.24 -2.68 7.71
N VAL A 276 9.99 -2.36 7.43
CA VAL A 276 9.52 -0.98 7.31
C VAL A 276 9.65 -0.26 8.64
N ALA A 277 9.16 -0.84 9.74
CA ALA A 277 9.20 -0.19 11.06
C ALA A 277 10.65 0.13 11.49
N VAL A 278 11.60 -0.79 11.25
CA VAL A 278 12.99 -0.60 11.70
C VAL A 278 13.85 0.12 10.67
N MET A 279 13.74 -0.23 9.37
CA MET A 279 14.66 0.28 8.34
C MET A 279 14.16 1.55 7.65
N GLU A 280 12.89 1.59 7.26
CA GLU A 280 12.36 2.73 6.49
C GLU A 280 11.83 3.83 7.40
N MET A 281 11.05 3.48 8.42
CA MET A 281 10.55 4.43 9.43
C MET A 281 11.63 4.80 10.45
N ARG A 282 12.69 4.00 10.61
CA ARG A 282 13.76 4.23 11.61
C ARG A 282 13.29 4.10 13.06
N GLY A 283 12.30 3.25 13.27
CA GLY A 283 11.84 2.91 14.63
C GLY A 283 12.86 2.08 15.42
N LYS A 284 12.64 2.01 16.71
CA LYS A 284 13.49 1.26 17.66
C LYS A 284 13.03 -0.19 17.73
N GLY A 285 13.71 -1.09 17.05
CA GLY A 285 13.33 -2.50 17.04
C GLY A 285 14.46 -3.41 16.57
N ASN A 286 14.20 -4.70 16.64
CA ASN A 286 15.12 -5.72 16.17
C ASN A 286 14.74 -6.13 14.74
N PHE A 287 15.76 -6.27 13.87
CA PHE A 287 15.58 -6.77 12.52
C PHE A 287 16.80 -7.57 12.08
N PHE A 288 16.57 -8.76 11.54
CA PHE A 288 17.63 -9.62 11.04
C PHE A 288 17.32 -10.11 9.63
N ASP A 289 18.23 -9.85 8.69
CA ASP A 289 18.24 -10.43 7.35
C ASP A 289 19.66 -10.47 6.79
N ALA A 290 20.29 -11.63 6.83
CA ALA A 290 21.65 -11.82 6.35
C ALA A 290 21.83 -11.58 4.85
N ARG A 291 20.73 -11.54 4.05
CA ARG A 291 20.79 -11.20 2.62
C ARG A 291 21.31 -9.78 2.41
N LEU A 292 21.07 -8.88 3.37
CA LEU A 292 21.55 -7.49 3.35
C LEU A 292 23.06 -7.34 3.59
N ASP A 293 23.79 -8.42 3.86
CA ASP A 293 25.24 -8.40 4.00
C ASP A 293 25.99 -8.43 2.66
N ASP A 294 25.28 -8.62 1.54
CA ASP A 294 25.87 -8.60 0.20
C ASP A 294 26.29 -7.17 -0.20
N THR A 295 27.57 -6.88 -0.08
CA THR A 295 28.15 -5.57 -0.39
C THR A 295 28.07 -5.19 -1.87
N ASN A 296 27.90 -6.16 -2.78
CA ASN A 296 27.74 -5.89 -4.20
C ASN A 296 26.31 -5.43 -4.54
N ARG A 297 25.33 -6.01 -3.88
CA ARG A 297 23.92 -5.69 -4.11
C ARG A 297 23.44 -4.52 -3.26
N TRP A 298 23.81 -4.52 -1.97
CA TRP A 298 23.34 -3.54 -0.98
C TRP A 298 24.51 -2.94 -0.18
N PRO A 299 25.42 -2.19 -0.82
CA PRO A 299 26.63 -1.67 -0.20
C PRO A 299 26.38 -0.80 1.03
N ILE A 300 25.29 -0.02 1.03
CA ILE A 300 24.93 0.82 2.17
C ILE A 300 24.39 -0.04 3.32
N ALA A 301 23.42 -0.93 3.03
CA ALA A 301 22.82 -1.78 4.05
C ALA A 301 23.86 -2.71 4.71
N ALA A 302 24.76 -3.29 3.92
CA ALA A 302 25.83 -4.15 4.41
C ALA A 302 26.79 -3.37 5.32
N THR A 303 27.26 -2.18 4.87
CA THR A 303 28.18 -1.35 5.63
C THR A 303 27.55 -0.83 6.92
N ALA A 304 26.28 -0.40 6.86
CA ALA A 304 25.52 0.08 8.00
C ALA A 304 24.96 -1.05 8.89
N ARG A 305 25.17 -2.32 8.50
CA ARG A 305 24.69 -3.52 9.19
C ARG A 305 23.19 -3.54 9.42
N PHE A 306 22.41 -3.09 8.44
CA PHE A 306 20.96 -3.02 8.55
C PHE A 306 20.31 -4.40 8.75
N GLY A 307 20.90 -5.45 8.17
CA GLY A 307 20.46 -6.83 8.39
C GLY A 307 20.76 -7.39 9.79
N HIS A 308 21.35 -6.61 10.68
CA HIS A 308 21.71 -7.00 12.05
C HIS A 308 21.34 -5.93 13.08
N THR A 309 20.24 -5.21 12.84
CA THR A 309 19.78 -4.18 13.78
C THR A 309 19.29 -4.83 15.06
N SER A 310 19.81 -4.37 16.19
CA SER A 310 19.44 -4.87 17.51
C SER A 310 19.38 -3.73 18.52
N VAL A 311 18.38 -3.77 19.37
CA VAL A 311 18.19 -2.88 20.52
C VAL A 311 18.02 -3.73 21.78
N ASP A 312 18.22 -3.13 22.95
CA ASP A 312 17.93 -3.81 24.21
C ASP A 312 16.44 -4.20 24.25
N PRO A 313 16.08 -5.36 24.84
CA PRO A 313 14.68 -5.81 24.89
C PRO A 313 13.72 -4.80 25.52
N ALA A 314 14.19 -3.96 26.44
CA ALA A 314 13.41 -2.90 27.08
C ALA A 314 13.12 -1.71 26.14
N ASP A 315 13.95 -1.53 25.09
CA ASP A 315 13.82 -0.46 24.09
C ASP A 315 13.12 -0.90 22.81
N ASP A 316 12.84 -2.21 22.66
CA ASP A 316 12.15 -2.74 21.48
C ASP A 316 10.70 -2.30 21.42
N GLN A 317 10.41 -1.38 20.53
CA GLN A 317 9.07 -0.85 20.29
C GLN A 317 8.35 -1.49 19.10
N VAL A 318 8.95 -2.49 18.45
CA VAL A 318 8.43 -3.10 17.22
C VAL A 318 7.93 -4.52 17.46
N THR A 319 8.76 -5.41 17.98
CA THR A 319 8.51 -6.86 17.96
C THR A 319 7.18 -7.25 18.59
N SER A 320 6.83 -6.70 19.74
CA SER A 320 5.58 -7.01 20.48
C SER A 320 4.31 -6.58 19.73
N LYS A 321 4.42 -5.66 18.80
CA LYS A 321 3.30 -5.07 18.05
C LYS A 321 3.00 -5.81 16.73
N LEU A 322 3.96 -6.57 16.21
CA LEU A 322 3.83 -7.25 14.91
C LEU A 322 2.62 -8.20 14.82
N PRO A 323 2.28 -9.00 15.85
CA PRO A 323 1.11 -9.89 15.76
C PRO A 323 -0.21 -9.13 15.56
N ALA A 324 -0.48 -8.11 16.35
CA ALA A 324 -1.71 -7.33 16.25
C ALA A 324 -1.77 -6.54 14.94
N LEU A 325 -0.65 -5.94 14.52
CA LEU A 325 -0.53 -5.24 13.25
C LEU A 325 -0.85 -6.17 12.06
N GLN A 326 -0.32 -7.40 12.06
CA GLN A 326 -0.60 -8.39 11.02
C GLN A 326 -2.08 -8.78 11.01
N TYR A 327 -2.70 -9.03 12.17
CA TYR A 327 -4.13 -9.31 12.26
C TYR A 327 -4.95 -8.21 11.60
N TYR A 328 -4.63 -6.95 11.89
CA TYR A 328 -5.34 -5.81 11.33
C TYR A 328 -5.18 -5.73 9.81
N GLN A 329 -3.96 -5.75 9.30
CA GLN A 329 -3.69 -5.63 7.86
C GLN A 329 -4.33 -6.76 7.06
N LEU A 330 -4.27 -8.01 7.55
CA LEU A 330 -4.93 -9.14 6.90
C LEU A 330 -6.46 -9.08 7.01
N SER A 331 -7.04 -8.32 7.94
CA SER A 331 -8.49 -8.11 8.06
C SER A 331 -9.06 -7.06 7.10
N LEU A 332 -8.20 -6.27 6.43
CA LEU A 332 -8.64 -5.22 5.51
C LEU A 332 -9.12 -5.83 4.18
N PRO A 333 -10.43 -5.81 3.88
CA PRO A 333 -10.94 -6.36 2.62
C PRO A 333 -10.56 -5.46 1.45
N ALA A 334 -10.42 -6.06 0.27
CA ALA A 334 -10.40 -5.27 -0.96
C ALA A 334 -11.78 -4.60 -1.16
N PRO A 335 -11.82 -3.37 -1.67
CA PRO A 335 -13.08 -2.69 -1.93
C PRO A 335 -13.83 -3.34 -3.09
N GLU A 336 -15.15 -3.49 -2.94
CA GLU A 336 -16.02 -4.09 -3.96
C GLU A 336 -16.51 -3.03 -4.95
N PRO A 337 -16.39 -3.25 -6.27
CA PRO A 337 -16.89 -2.34 -7.28
C PRO A 337 -18.41 -2.47 -7.44
N ALA A 338 -19.07 -1.37 -7.79
CA ALA A 338 -20.51 -1.31 -8.04
C ALA A 338 -20.83 -1.53 -9.52
N VAL A 339 -21.68 -2.51 -9.81
CA VAL A 339 -22.18 -2.80 -11.18
C VAL A 339 -22.86 -1.58 -11.79
N GLY A 340 -22.55 -1.28 -13.05
CA GLY A 340 -23.12 -0.15 -13.80
C GLY A 340 -22.58 1.22 -13.37
N VAL A 341 -21.76 1.28 -12.32
CA VAL A 341 -21.10 2.51 -11.85
C VAL A 341 -19.59 2.44 -12.08
N ASP A 342 -18.97 1.35 -11.66
CA ASP A 342 -17.51 1.15 -11.75
C ASP A 342 -17.12 0.35 -12.99
N PHE A 343 -17.99 -0.54 -13.47
CA PHE A 343 -17.78 -1.36 -14.65
C PHE A 343 -19.11 -1.71 -15.36
N ASP A 344 -19.00 -2.04 -16.66
CA ASP A 344 -20.09 -2.59 -17.46
C ASP A 344 -20.17 -4.11 -17.28
N GLN A 345 -21.32 -4.63 -16.83
CA GLN A 345 -21.50 -6.04 -16.50
C GLN A 345 -21.40 -6.96 -17.72
N ASP A 346 -21.98 -6.56 -18.86
CA ASP A 346 -22.00 -7.40 -20.06
C ASP A 346 -20.61 -7.46 -20.72
N ALA A 347 -19.91 -6.32 -20.74
CA ALA A 347 -18.53 -6.26 -21.19
C ALA A 347 -17.61 -7.04 -20.25
N ALA A 348 -17.78 -6.94 -18.93
CA ALA A 348 -17.01 -7.72 -17.96
C ALA A 348 -17.24 -9.24 -18.12
N ALA A 349 -18.44 -9.68 -18.42
CA ALA A 349 -18.72 -11.10 -18.68
C ALA A 349 -17.96 -11.61 -19.93
N ARG A 350 -17.90 -10.81 -21.02
CA ARG A 350 -17.07 -11.14 -22.19
C ARG A 350 -15.57 -11.10 -21.83
N GLY A 351 -15.14 -10.13 -21.04
CA GLY A 351 -13.77 -10.00 -20.55
C GLY A 351 -13.32 -11.17 -19.68
N GLN A 352 -14.22 -11.73 -18.86
CA GLN A 352 -13.96 -12.93 -18.06
C GLN A 352 -13.60 -14.14 -18.94
N ALA A 353 -14.32 -14.31 -20.03
CA ALA A 353 -14.03 -15.39 -21.00
C ALA A 353 -12.64 -15.19 -21.66
N LEU A 354 -12.27 -13.94 -21.95
CA LEU A 354 -10.93 -13.61 -22.47
C LEU A 354 -9.85 -13.84 -21.43
N PHE A 355 -10.06 -13.42 -20.19
CA PHE A 355 -9.14 -13.58 -19.05
C PHE A 355 -8.78 -15.04 -18.83
N SER A 356 -9.77 -15.95 -18.90
CA SER A 356 -9.60 -17.38 -18.68
C SER A 356 -9.17 -18.15 -19.95
N GLY A 357 -9.44 -17.59 -21.14
CA GLY A 357 -9.22 -18.19 -22.43
C GLY A 357 -8.04 -17.56 -23.18
N LYS A 358 -8.35 -16.74 -24.20
CA LYS A 358 -7.39 -16.19 -25.15
C LYS A 358 -6.21 -15.43 -24.51
N ALA A 359 -6.48 -14.64 -23.47
CA ALA A 359 -5.45 -13.88 -22.76
C ALA A 359 -4.71 -14.70 -21.69
N ASN A 360 -5.30 -15.81 -21.22
CA ASN A 360 -4.75 -16.73 -20.23
C ASN A 360 -4.21 -16.07 -18.94
N CYS A 361 -4.79 -14.95 -18.52
CA CYS A 361 -4.35 -14.22 -17.31
C CYS A 361 -4.58 -15.08 -16.04
N VAL A 362 -5.55 -15.99 -16.07
CA VAL A 362 -5.88 -16.92 -14.98
C VAL A 362 -4.72 -17.86 -14.63
N SER A 363 -3.73 -18.04 -15.51
CA SER A 363 -2.56 -18.89 -15.21
C SER A 363 -1.79 -18.37 -13.99
N CYS A 364 -1.71 -17.05 -13.81
CA CYS A 364 -1.06 -16.38 -12.69
C CYS A 364 -2.06 -15.71 -11.74
N HIS A 365 -3.08 -15.02 -12.26
CA HIS A 365 -4.07 -14.29 -11.45
C HIS A 365 -5.29 -15.16 -11.10
N ARG A 366 -5.17 -15.98 -10.07
CA ARG A 366 -6.18 -16.98 -9.68
C ARG A 366 -7.20 -16.44 -8.69
N ALA A 367 -8.49 -16.63 -9.02
CA ALA A 367 -9.58 -16.32 -8.09
C ALA A 367 -9.51 -17.21 -6.82
N PRO A 368 -9.93 -16.73 -5.64
CA PRO A 368 -10.43 -15.38 -5.34
C PRO A 368 -9.33 -14.38 -4.99
N LEU A 369 -8.06 -14.76 -5.02
CA LEU A 369 -6.92 -13.95 -4.60
C LEU A 369 -6.46 -12.98 -5.69
N TRP A 370 -6.74 -13.31 -6.96
CA TRP A 370 -6.28 -12.59 -8.15
C TRP A 370 -4.74 -12.42 -8.20
N THR A 371 -4.04 -13.33 -7.54
CA THR A 371 -2.60 -13.50 -7.47
C THR A 371 -2.28 -14.98 -7.26
N GLU A 372 -1.01 -15.34 -7.25
CA GLU A 372 -0.57 -16.71 -6.96
C GLU A 372 -0.38 -16.90 -5.45
N PRO A 373 -0.91 -18.00 -4.89
CA PRO A 373 -0.55 -18.43 -3.55
C PRO A 373 0.86 -19.04 -3.53
N GLY A 374 1.47 -19.11 -2.34
CA GLY A 374 2.79 -19.72 -2.17
C GLY A 374 3.94 -18.77 -2.46
N TRP A 375 5.04 -19.29 -3.03
CA TRP A 375 6.32 -18.61 -3.20
C TRP A 375 6.71 -18.44 -4.67
N ASN A 376 5.75 -18.51 -5.59
CA ASN A 376 6.05 -18.35 -7.01
C ASN A 376 6.34 -16.89 -7.35
N GLU A 377 7.40 -16.68 -8.11
CA GLU A 377 7.82 -15.40 -8.66
C GLU A 377 8.21 -15.57 -10.12
N HIS A 378 8.19 -14.49 -10.87
CA HIS A 378 8.45 -14.48 -12.31
C HIS A 378 9.68 -13.65 -12.65
N PHE A 379 10.63 -14.24 -13.33
CA PHE A 379 11.79 -13.49 -13.82
C PHE A 379 11.41 -12.45 -14.86
N PRO A 380 12.12 -11.31 -14.90
CA PRO A 380 11.87 -10.23 -15.88
C PRO A 380 11.86 -10.72 -17.32
N THR A 381 12.72 -11.70 -17.66
CA THR A 381 12.81 -12.31 -18.99
C THR A 381 11.57 -13.11 -19.37
N GLU A 382 10.96 -13.82 -18.40
CA GLU A 382 9.69 -14.52 -18.58
C GLU A 382 8.57 -13.55 -18.87
N MET A 383 8.50 -12.47 -18.10
CA MET A 383 7.49 -11.43 -18.23
C MET A 383 7.78 -10.42 -19.37
N LYS A 384 8.94 -10.52 -20.01
CA LYS A 384 9.42 -9.61 -21.07
C LYS A 384 9.36 -8.14 -20.63
N ILE A 385 9.83 -7.86 -19.43
CA ILE A 385 9.90 -6.53 -18.83
C ILE A 385 11.31 -6.22 -18.35
N ASP A 386 11.54 -4.97 -17.95
CA ASP A 386 12.83 -4.57 -17.39
C ASP A 386 13.10 -5.25 -16.04
N SER A 387 14.38 -5.44 -15.73
CA SER A 387 14.82 -6.11 -14.51
C SER A 387 15.12 -5.13 -13.35
N PHE A 388 15.06 -3.82 -13.57
CA PHE A 388 15.63 -2.84 -12.64
C PHE A 388 15.15 -3.01 -11.19
N GLN A 389 13.84 -3.16 -10.98
CA GLN A 389 13.32 -3.35 -9.61
C GLN A 389 13.54 -4.78 -9.10
N ALA A 390 13.47 -5.77 -9.99
CA ALA A 390 13.79 -7.16 -9.63
C ALA A 390 15.25 -7.30 -9.17
N ASP A 391 16.20 -6.67 -9.85
CA ASP A 391 17.63 -6.67 -9.48
C ASP A 391 17.90 -6.02 -8.12
N ARG A 392 16.98 -5.22 -7.62
CA ARG A 392 17.01 -4.58 -6.29
C ARG A 392 16.29 -5.40 -5.21
N SER A 393 15.77 -6.57 -5.55
CA SER A 393 15.08 -7.51 -4.65
C SER A 393 15.94 -8.75 -4.41
N PRO A 394 15.81 -9.44 -3.27
CA PRO A 394 16.63 -10.62 -2.96
C PRO A 394 16.61 -11.70 -4.03
N ASP A 395 15.46 -11.94 -4.64
CA ASP A 395 15.25 -13.08 -5.55
C ASP A 395 15.41 -12.70 -7.04
N GLY A 396 15.57 -11.42 -7.36
CA GLY A 396 15.76 -10.96 -8.74
C GLY A 396 14.52 -11.17 -9.63
N ALA A 397 13.33 -11.21 -9.04
CA ALA A 397 12.08 -11.56 -9.70
C ALA A 397 10.94 -10.61 -9.32
N TYR A 398 9.80 -10.74 -10.01
CA TYR A 398 8.57 -10.03 -9.72
C TYR A 398 7.49 -10.98 -9.23
N LYS A 399 6.69 -10.50 -8.30
CA LYS A 399 5.49 -11.17 -7.85
C LYS A 399 4.32 -10.88 -8.78
N THR A 400 3.41 -11.85 -8.95
CA THR A 400 2.08 -11.62 -9.52
C THR A 400 1.26 -10.75 -8.58
N MET A 401 1.04 -9.48 -8.93
CA MET A 401 0.27 -8.54 -8.10
C MET A 401 -1.22 -8.90 -8.11
N SER A 402 -1.89 -8.76 -6.96
CA SER A 402 -3.35 -8.92 -6.90
C SER A 402 -4.04 -7.87 -7.78
N LEU A 403 -5.09 -8.30 -8.49
CA LEU A 403 -5.90 -7.43 -9.35
C LEU A 403 -7.12 -6.85 -8.61
N ALA A 404 -7.29 -7.15 -7.32
CA ALA A 404 -8.43 -6.66 -6.56
C ALA A 404 -8.42 -5.14 -6.41
N GLY A 405 -9.58 -4.49 -6.63
CA GLY A 405 -9.77 -3.06 -6.43
C GLY A 405 -9.12 -2.14 -7.47
N LEU A 406 -8.75 -2.65 -8.65
CA LEU A 406 -8.12 -1.84 -9.71
C LEU A 406 -8.99 -0.68 -10.19
N TYR A 407 -10.33 -0.80 -10.09
CA TYR A 407 -11.26 0.26 -10.47
C TYR A 407 -11.04 1.57 -9.72
N ILE A 408 -10.57 1.51 -8.46
CA ILE A 408 -10.26 2.70 -7.65
C ILE A 408 -9.26 3.60 -8.39
N ARG A 409 -8.17 3.00 -8.86
CA ARG A 409 -7.10 3.70 -9.57
C ARG A 409 -7.53 4.10 -10.98
N GLU A 410 -8.24 3.22 -11.69
CA GLU A 410 -8.74 3.49 -13.04
C GLU A 410 -9.73 4.66 -13.05
N ARG A 411 -10.58 4.79 -12.05
CA ARG A 411 -11.49 5.93 -11.89
C ARG A 411 -10.83 7.17 -11.28
N GLY A 412 -9.73 7.00 -10.54
CA GLY A 412 -9.10 8.06 -9.79
C GLY A 412 -9.85 8.43 -8.51
N LEU A 413 -10.44 7.43 -7.84
CA LEU A 413 -11.16 7.66 -6.59
C LEU A 413 -10.20 7.94 -5.45
N PHE A 414 -10.53 8.92 -4.59
CA PHE A 414 -9.79 9.27 -3.37
C PHE A 414 -8.36 9.77 -3.63
N MET A 415 -8.13 10.31 -4.81
CA MET A 415 -6.86 10.90 -5.23
C MET A 415 -7.10 12.14 -6.12
N LYS A 416 -6.07 12.96 -6.28
CA LYS A 416 -6.10 14.09 -7.20
C LYS A 416 -6.21 13.62 -8.65
N PRO A 417 -6.92 14.35 -9.53
CA PRO A 417 -7.10 13.96 -10.93
C PRO A 417 -5.81 13.67 -11.68
N GLU A 418 -4.74 14.45 -11.41
CA GLU A 418 -3.41 14.27 -12.02
C GLU A 418 -2.70 13.00 -11.57
N ASN A 419 -3.14 12.38 -10.48
CA ASN A 419 -2.58 11.15 -9.93
C ASN A 419 -3.38 9.89 -10.29
N LYS A 420 -4.46 10.04 -11.04
CA LYS A 420 -5.28 8.96 -11.57
C LYS A 420 -4.46 8.01 -12.44
N GLY A 421 -4.80 6.72 -12.42
CA GLY A 421 -4.12 5.72 -13.22
C GLY A 421 -2.73 5.37 -12.69
N ARG A 422 -1.71 5.45 -13.52
CA ARG A 422 -0.32 5.14 -13.19
C ARG A 422 -0.15 3.70 -12.69
N PHE A 423 -0.51 2.75 -13.54
CA PHE A 423 -0.38 1.32 -13.29
C PHE A 423 1.06 0.83 -13.48
N TYR A 424 1.35 -0.36 -13.01
CA TYR A 424 2.64 -1.00 -12.94
C TYR A 424 3.46 -0.56 -11.72
N HIS A 425 4.58 -1.22 -11.44
CA HIS A 425 5.41 -0.92 -10.27
C HIS A 425 5.97 0.51 -10.25
N ASP A 426 6.20 1.10 -11.40
CA ASP A 426 6.75 2.45 -11.55
C ASP A 426 5.74 3.50 -12.07
N GLY A 427 4.49 3.08 -12.33
CA GLY A 427 3.43 3.96 -12.78
C GLY A 427 3.50 4.36 -14.25
N ARG A 428 4.17 3.58 -15.10
CA ARG A 428 4.39 3.90 -16.51
C ARG A 428 3.13 3.88 -17.37
N PHE A 429 2.11 3.14 -17.00
CA PHE A 429 0.86 3.03 -17.75
C PHE A 429 -0.22 3.90 -17.13
N GLN A 430 -0.86 4.75 -17.94
CA GLN A 430 -1.89 5.68 -17.47
C GLN A 430 -3.25 5.02 -17.23
N THR A 431 -3.55 3.96 -17.97
CA THR A 431 -4.84 3.26 -17.93
C THR A 431 -4.67 1.75 -17.85
N LEU A 432 -5.71 1.04 -17.41
CA LEU A 432 -5.75 -0.42 -17.50
C LEU A 432 -5.68 -0.90 -18.96
N LEU A 433 -6.21 -0.10 -19.89
CA LEU A 433 -6.12 -0.44 -21.32
C LEU A 433 -4.66 -0.43 -21.80
N ASP A 434 -3.83 0.49 -21.33
CA ASP A 434 -2.40 0.50 -21.65
C ASP A 434 -1.71 -0.77 -21.14
N VAL A 435 -2.07 -1.21 -19.92
CA VAL A 435 -1.55 -2.47 -19.36
C VAL A 435 -1.97 -3.65 -20.21
N VAL A 436 -3.25 -3.79 -20.53
CA VAL A 436 -3.80 -4.87 -21.35
C VAL A 436 -3.14 -4.89 -22.73
N ASN A 437 -3.02 -3.75 -23.39
CA ASN A 437 -2.37 -3.64 -24.69
C ASN A 437 -0.88 -3.99 -24.63
N SER A 438 -0.20 -3.64 -23.55
CA SER A 438 1.19 -4.03 -23.31
C SER A 438 1.33 -5.56 -23.22
N TYR A 439 0.44 -6.25 -22.50
CA TYR A 439 0.41 -7.72 -22.45
C TYR A 439 0.05 -8.32 -23.81
N ASN A 440 -0.97 -7.76 -24.49
CA ASN A 440 -1.37 -8.19 -25.83
C ASN A 440 -0.19 -8.18 -26.82
N SER A 441 0.60 -7.11 -26.81
CA SER A 441 1.79 -6.96 -27.66
C SER A 441 2.92 -7.91 -27.25
N ARG A 442 3.30 -7.92 -25.95
CA ARG A 442 4.46 -8.70 -25.46
C ARG A 442 4.29 -10.21 -25.65
N PHE A 443 3.06 -10.70 -25.50
CA PHE A 443 2.76 -12.14 -25.59
C PHE A 443 2.07 -12.54 -26.88
N ASN A 444 1.87 -11.60 -27.83
CA ASN A 444 1.21 -11.84 -29.13
C ASN A 444 -0.18 -12.49 -28.96
N LEU A 445 -1.00 -11.97 -28.06
CA LEU A 445 -2.29 -12.58 -27.72
C LEU A 445 -3.31 -12.43 -28.85
N GLY A 446 -3.10 -11.52 -29.78
CA GLY A 446 -3.97 -11.29 -30.95
C GLY A 446 -5.35 -10.75 -30.57
N MET A 447 -5.47 -10.05 -29.45
CA MET A 447 -6.73 -9.42 -29.03
C MET A 447 -7.05 -8.20 -29.91
N THR A 448 -8.32 -8.06 -30.28
CA THR A 448 -8.86 -6.85 -30.91
C THR A 448 -9.00 -5.72 -29.92
N SER A 449 -9.22 -4.50 -30.38
CA SER A 449 -9.47 -3.36 -29.50
C SER A 449 -10.72 -3.55 -28.63
N GLN A 450 -11.79 -4.17 -29.15
CA GLN A 450 -12.98 -4.46 -28.37
C GLN A 450 -12.71 -5.53 -27.29
N GLU A 451 -12.00 -6.59 -27.60
CA GLU A 451 -11.59 -7.61 -26.64
C GLU A 451 -10.73 -7.02 -25.51
N SER A 452 -9.80 -6.10 -25.86
CA SER A 452 -9.00 -5.40 -24.86
C SER A 452 -9.86 -4.54 -23.93
N GLN A 453 -10.88 -3.84 -24.45
CA GLN A 453 -11.82 -3.06 -23.63
C GLN A 453 -12.72 -3.94 -22.76
N ASP A 454 -13.24 -5.04 -23.30
CA ASP A 454 -14.03 -6.00 -22.52
C ASP A 454 -13.20 -6.60 -21.37
N LEU A 455 -11.91 -6.89 -21.60
CA LEU A 455 -11.01 -7.36 -20.56
C LEU A 455 -10.76 -6.28 -19.49
N VAL A 456 -10.65 -5.00 -19.85
CA VAL A 456 -10.55 -3.88 -18.90
C VAL A 456 -11.78 -3.82 -18.00
N GLU A 457 -12.99 -3.98 -18.56
CA GLU A 457 -14.22 -3.99 -17.75
C GLU A 457 -14.22 -5.15 -16.75
N TYR A 458 -13.74 -6.34 -17.16
CA TYR A 458 -13.55 -7.44 -16.21
C TYR A 458 -12.53 -7.12 -15.11
N LEU A 459 -11.38 -6.55 -15.44
CA LEU A 459 -10.38 -6.15 -14.45
C LEU A 459 -10.93 -5.11 -13.45
N LYS A 460 -11.82 -4.24 -13.88
CA LYS A 460 -12.51 -3.27 -13.00
C LYS A 460 -13.54 -3.94 -12.10
N SER A 461 -14.02 -5.12 -12.44
CA SER A 461 -15.01 -5.87 -11.66
C SER A 461 -14.39 -6.73 -10.53
N LEU A 462 -13.05 -6.73 -10.39
CA LEU A 462 -12.31 -7.54 -9.42
C LEU A 462 -12.03 -6.85 -8.08
#